data_e890af77b087bb6307f3eb8bd07f1242
#
_entry.id   e890af77b087bb6307f3eb8bd07f1242
#
_cell.length_a   1.000
_cell.length_b   1.000
_cell.length_c   1.000
_cell.angle_alpha   90.00
_cell.angle_beta   90.00
_cell.angle_gamma   90.00
#
_symmetry.space_group_name_H-M   'P 1'
#
loop_
_entity.id
_entity.type
_entity.pdbx_description
1 polymer ?
#
loop_
_entity_poly.entity_id
_entity_poly.type
_entity_poly.pdbx_seq_one_letter_code
_entity_poly.pdbx_strand_id
1 'polypeptide(L)'
;MYFHIIASGSKGNATVVVSNKTVLLIDMGITLMRLEEGLAEINLTKNDITAALFTHDHADHISGIKFLSPKIMYGLEGTLPSSLSNVVFINKPFKIGDFEIIPIETSHDATNPCAYLIKDNDSSLFYMTDTGVFLEETLPLIKDPTYLIIESNHDIKMLLHTNRPFDLKNRIMSDHGHLCNEDSAIAAISIAGEHTKEIVLAHLSEEANTPEVALEAYQKIFRHFNISFDKYLVRCANQRKSLTGGDYHEN
;
A
#
# COMPACT_ATOMS: atom_id res chain seq x y z
N MET A 1 -12.12 -9.40 6.51
CA MET A 1 -11.00 -8.56 7.05
C MET A 1 -11.33 -7.08 6.97
N TYR A 2 -10.63 -6.27 7.77
CA TYR A 2 -10.61 -4.82 7.60
C TYR A 2 -9.16 -4.32 7.61
N PHE A 3 -8.96 -3.09 7.16
CA PHE A 3 -7.67 -2.42 7.19
C PHE A 3 -7.77 -1.02 7.80
N HIS A 4 -6.65 -0.55 8.35
CA HIS A 4 -6.52 0.79 8.92
C HIS A 4 -5.19 1.40 8.49
N ILE A 5 -5.25 2.35 7.56
CA ILE A 5 -4.09 3.10 7.08
C ILE A 5 -3.82 4.22 8.08
N ILE A 6 -2.76 4.11 8.85
CA ILE A 6 -2.36 5.10 9.87
C ILE A 6 -1.71 6.31 9.20
N ALA A 7 -0.90 6.05 8.19
CA ALA A 7 -0.23 7.07 7.39
C ALA A 7 0.14 6.51 6.02
N SER A 8 0.09 7.33 4.97
CA SER A 8 0.49 6.93 3.62
C SER A 8 1.09 8.11 2.86
N GLY A 9 2.36 8.01 2.46
CA GLY A 9 3.11 9.01 1.69
C GLY A 9 4.57 9.12 2.12
N SER A 10 5.34 9.99 1.49
CA SER A 10 6.80 10.13 1.61
C SER A 10 7.33 10.52 3.00
N LYS A 11 6.46 10.78 4.00
CA LYS A 11 6.86 11.08 5.37
C LYS A 11 6.67 9.90 6.32
N GLY A 12 6.18 8.79 5.81
CA GLY A 12 6.02 7.55 6.55
C GLY A 12 4.76 6.80 6.17
N ASN A 13 4.92 5.50 6.03
CA ASN A 13 3.87 4.56 5.67
C ASN A 13 3.68 3.56 6.81
N ALA A 14 2.43 3.29 7.16
CA ALA A 14 2.04 2.23 8.09
C ALA A 14 0.57 1.89 7.89
N THR A 15 0.30 0.63 7.61
CA THR A 15 -1.06 0.11 7.40
C THR A 15 -1.26 -1.13 8.24
N VAL A 16 -2.36 -1.19 8.97
CA VAL A 16 -2.76 -2.36 9.77
C VAL A 16 -3.81 -3.14 8.99
N VAL A 17 -3.70 -4.48 8.96
CA VAL A 17 -4.70 -5.38 8.37
C VAL A 17 -5.11 -6.40 9.43
N VAL A 18 -6.40 -6.55 9.64
CA VAL A 18 -6.94 -7.39 10.73
C VAL A 18 -7.95 -8.39 10.20
N SER A 19 -7.78 -9.63 10.60
CA SER A 19 -8.81 -10.69 10.46
C SER A 19 -8.83 -11.52 11.73
N ASN A 20 -10.00 -11.65 12.33
CA ASN A 20 -10.21 -12.31 13.61
C ASN A 20 -9.23 -11.81 14.71
N LYS A 21 -8.25 -12.64 15.08
CA LYS A 21 -7.24 -12.31 16.10
C LYS A 21 -5.87 -12.01 15.52
N THR A 22 -5.71 -12.08 14.19
CA THR A 22 -4.44 -11.84 13.54
C THR A 22 -4.35 -10.37 13.09
N VAL A 23 -3.32 -9.69 13.53
CA VAL A 23 -3.03 -8.29 13.23
C VAL A 23 -1.71 -8.21 12.48
N LEU A 24 -1.76 -7.80 11.22
CA LEU A 24 -0.57 -7.50 10.42
C LEU A 24 -0.32 -6.00 10.40
N LEU A 25 0.93 -5.60 10.50
CA LEU A 25 1.40 -4.25 10.19
C LEU A 25 2.15 -4.31 8.85
N ILE A 26 1.77 -3.50 7.88
CA ILE A 26 2.53 -3.32 6.62
C ILE A 26 3.29 -2.01 6.74
N ASP A 27 4.60 -2.10 6.70
CA ASP A 27 5.57 -1.04 6.90
C ASP A 27 5.52 -0.39 8.29
N MET A 28 6.62 0.22 8.67
CA MET A 28 6.78 0.99 9.91
C MET A 28 7.66 2.21 9.64
N GLY A 29 7.20 3.08 8.76
CA GLY A 29 7.87 4.33 8.39
C GLY A 29 7.51 5.52 9.28
N ILE A 30 6.82 5.28 10.40
CA ILE A 30 6.29 6.31 11.30
C ILE A 30 6.91 6.22 12.70
N THR A 31 6.65 7.23 13.54
CA THR A 31 7.08 7.21 14.95
C THR A 31 6.26 6.22 15.77
N LEU A 32 6.84 5.75 16.88
CA LEU A 32 6.11 4.88 17.83
C LEU A 32 4.82 5.55 18.34
N MET A 33 4.89 6.83 18.69
CA MET A 33 3.72 7.58 19.14
C MET A 33 2.60 7.56 18.10
N ARG A 34 2.92 7.80 16.81
CA ARG A 34 1.92 7.78 15.73
C ARG A 34 1.34 6.40 15.49
N LEU A 35 2.16 5.33 15.63
CA LEU A 35 1.67 3.95 15.59
C LEU A 35 0.68 3.67 16.73
N GLU A 36 1.04 4.02 17.96
CA GLU A 36 0.19 3.79 19.14
C GLU A 36 -1.13 4.58 19.07
N GLU A 37 -1.09 5.83 18.61
CA GLU A 37 -2.28 6.64 18.35
C GLU A 37 -3.20 5.98 17.31
N GLY A 38 -2.65 5.55 16.16
CA GLY A 38 -3.43 4.91 15.09
C GLY A 38 -4.00 3.56 15.52
N LEU A 39 -3.25 2.75 16.27
CA LEU A 39 -3.77 1.49 16.81
C LEU A 39 -4.91 1.73 17.81
N ALA A 40 -4.82 2.77 18.64
CA ALA A 40 -5.87 3.11 19.60
C ALA A 40 -7.18 3.52 18.92
N GLU A 41 -7.15 4.12 17.72
CA GLU A 41 -8.34 4.47 16.93
C GLU A 41 -9.20 3.23 16.57
N ILE A 42 -8.57 2.03 16.53
CA ILE A 42 -9.24 0.76 16.24
C ILE A 42 -9.21 -0.21 17.46
N ASN A 43 -9.05 0.33 18.66
CA ASN A 43 -9.02 -0.42 19.93
C ASN A 43 -7.92 -1.50 19.99
N LEU A 44 -6.78 -1.28 19.34
CA LEU A 44 -5.60 -2.15 19.40
C LEU A 44 -4.41 -1.46 20.07
N THR A 45 -3.43 -2.26 20.44
CA THR A 45 -2.13 -1.84 20.98
C THR A 45 -0.97 -2.44 20.17
N LYS A 46 0.23 -1.95 20.35
CA LYS A 46 1.42 -2.53 19.71
C LYS A 46 1.61 -4.02 20.04
N ASN A 47 1.16 -4.47 21.19
CA ASN A 47 1.30 -5.87 21.61
C ASN A 47 0.35 -6.82 20.86
N ASP A 48 -0.66 -6.30 20.21
CA ASP A 48 -1.61 -7.09 19.41
C ASP A 48 -1.05 -7.40 18.01
N ILE A 49 0.03 -6.71 17.58
CA ILE A 49 0.66 -6.95 16.27
C ILE A 49 1.26 -8.35 16.24
N THR A 50 0.69 -9.19 15.41
CA THR A 50 1.13 -10.59 15.19
C THR A 50 2.37 -10.66 14.32
N ALA A 51 2.42 -9.85 13.25
CA ALA A 51 3.56 -9.74 12.36
C ALA A 51 3.61 -8.38 11.67
N ALA A 52 4.82 -7.99 11.23
CA ALA A 52 5.07 -6.81 10.44
C ALA A 52 5.71 -7.23 9.10
N LEU A 53 5.08 -6.81 8.00
CA LEU A 53 5.52 -7.06 6.62
C LEU A 53 6.16 -5.78 6.09
N PHE A 54 7.30 -5.90 5.42
CA PHE A 54 8.00 -4.74 4.87
C PHE A 54 8.07 -4.85 3.35
N THR A 55 7.64 -3.79 2.68
CA THR A 55 7.60 -3.72 1.21
C THR A 55 8.98 -3.51 0.62
N HIS A 56 9.78 -2.60 1.18
CA HIS A 56 11.14 -2.28 0.74
C HIS A 56 11.93 -1.48 1.80
N ASP A 57 13.17 -1.11 1.50
CA ASP A 57 14.16 -0.58 2.46
C ASP A 57 14.24 0.96 2.54
N HIS A 58 13.31 1.71 1.93
CA HIS A 58 13.31 3.16 2.07
C HIS A 58 12.92 3.62 3.48
N ALA A 59 13.46 4.77 3.90
CA ALA A 59 13.32 5.26 5.26
C ALA A 59 11.86 5.49 5.69
N ASP A 60 11.01 5.94 4.79
CA ASP A 60 9.58 6.16 5.03
C ASP A 60 8.76 4.86 5.12
N HIS A 61 9.42 3.69 4.99
CA HIS A 61 8.84 2.36 5.22
C HIS A 61 9.46 1.64 6.41
N ILE A 62 10.75 1.93 6.76
CA ILE A 62 11.46 1.16 7.79
C ILE A 62 12.00 1.99 8.97
N SER A 63 11.84 3.32 9.01
CA SER A 63 12.47 4.16 10.06
C SER A 63 12.07 3.81 11.50
N GLY A 64 10.92 3.17 11.69
CA GLY A 64 10.37 2.75 12.98
C GLY A 64 10.67 1.32 13.39
N ILE A 65 11.42 0.52 12.61
CA ILE A 65 11.66 -0.92 12.87
C ILE A 65 12.24 -1.20 14.26
N LYS A 66 13.03 -0.28 14.80
CA LYS A 66 13.62 -0.39 16.14
C LYS A 66 12.60 -0.52 17.28
N PHE A 67 11.34 -0.19 17.03
CA PHE A 67 10.26 -0.31 18.00
C PHE A 67 9.52 -1.65 17.95
N LEU A 68 9.87 -2.50 16.97
CA LEU A 68 9.28 -3.83 16.77
C LEU A 68 10.24 -4.94 17.20
N SER A 69 9.68 -6.10 17.55
CA SER A 69 10.49 -7.28 17.81
C SER A 69 10.98 -7.88 16.48
N PRO A 70 12.27 -8.23 16.35
CA PRO A 70 12.79 -8.92 15.16
C PRO A 70 12.02 -10.19 14.77
N LYS A 71 11.48 -10.90 15.76
CA LYS A 71 10.78 -12.18 15.56
C LYS A 71 9.50 -12.07 14.74
N ILE A 72 8.89 -10.89 14.69
CA ILE A 72 7.64 -10.65 13.97
C ILE A 72 7.83 -9.93 12.63
N MET A 73 9.07 -9.59 12.25
CA MET A 73 9.36 -8.84 11.02
C MET A 73 9.62 -9.79 9.85
N TYR A 74 8.99 -9.51 8.71
CA TYR A 74 9.08 -10.27 7.46
C TYR A 74 9.35 -9.34 6.30
N GLY A 75 10.24 -9.71 5.40
CA GLY A 75 10.55 -8.96 4.18
C GLY A 75 11.32 -9.80 3.19
N LEU A 76 11.49 -9.32 1.96
CA LEU A 76 12.39 -9.94 1.00
C LEU A 76 13.84 -9.78 1.46
N GLU A 77 14.74 -10.58 0.89
CA GLU A 77 16.17 -10.48 1.18
C GLU A 77 16.71 -9.06 0.92
N GLY A 78 17.38 -8.47 1.90
CA GLY A 78 17.94 -7.13 1.81
C GLY A 78 16.99 -5.99 2.18
N THR A 79 15.68 -6.21 2.28
CA THR A 79 14.72 -5.19 2.76
C THR A 79 15.02 -4.75 4.19
N LEU A 80 15.41 -5.69 5.03
CA LEU A 80 15.80 -5.44 6.43
C LEU A 80 17.17 -6.07 6.72
N PRO A 81 17.90 -5.59 7.74
CA PRO A 81 19.10 -6.29 8.20
C PRO A 81 18.80 -7.77 8.46
N SER A 82 19.58 -8.69 7.91
CA SER A 82 19.32 -10.14 7.93
C SER A 82 19.18 -10.74 9.34
N SER A 83 19.75 -10.08 10.35
CA SER A 83 19.58 -10.45 11.77
C SER A 83 18.24 -10.06 12.38
N LEU A 84 17.42 -9.27 11.66
CA LEU A 84 16.19 -8.66 12.17
C LEU A 84 14.91 -9.18 11.50
N SER A 85 15.00 -10.04 10.46
CA SER A 85 13.81 -10.41 9.70
C SER A 85 13.72 -11.90 9.38
N ASN A 86 12.48 -12.35 9.17
CA ASN A 86 12.20 -13.60 8.49
C ASN A 86 12.12 -13.31 6.99
N VAL A 87 12.97 -13.98 6.20
CA VAL A 87 13.03 -13.79 4.75
C VAL A 87 11.87 -14.52 4.09
N VAL A 88 11.14 -13.80 3.25
CA VAL A 88 10.07 -14.34 2.39
C VAL A 88 10.49 -14.21 0.92
N PHE A 89 9.74 -14.82 0.00
CA PHE A 89 10.15 -14.93 -1.40
C PHE A 89 9.01 -14.55 -2.34
N ILE A 90 9.34 -13.87 -3.43
CA ILE A 90 8.39 -13.48 -4.48
C ILE A 90 7.59 -14.70 -4.97
N ASN A 91 6.27 -14.52 -5.11
CA ASN A 91 5.31 -15.52 -5.57
C ASN A 91 5.30 -16.81 -4.74
N LYS A 92 5.85 -16.79 -3.53
CA LYS A 92 5.79 -17.92 -2.58
C LYS A 92 4.85 -17.59 -1.44
N PRO A 93 3.68 -18.25 -1.36
CA PRO A 93 2.75 -18.03 -0.26
C PRO A 93 3.32 -18.52 1.07
N PHE A 94 3.03 -17.77 2.14
CA PHE A 94 3.30 -18.16 3.52
C PHE A 94 2.12 -17.77 4.41
N LYS A 95 2.05 -18.35 5.61
CA LYS A 95 0.92 -18.15 6.53
C LYS A 95 1.33 -17.46 7.81
N ILE A 96 0.51 -16.51 8.26
CA ILE A 96 0.58 -15.89 9.57
C ILE A 96 -0.84 -15.85 10.14
N GLY A 97 -1.09 -16.64 11.19
CA GLY A 97 -2.42 -16.73 11.79
C GLY A 97 -3.50 -17.08 10.76
N ASP A 98 -4.48 -16.19 10.62
CA ASP A 98 -5.63 -16.34 9.72
C ASP A 98 -5.31 -15.98 8.25
N PHE A 99 -4.11 -15.43 7.97
CA PHE A 99 -3.76 -14.94 6.65
C PHE A 99 -2.85 -15.89 5.86
N GLU A 100 -3.15 -16.01 4.57
CA GLU A 100 -2.20 -16.42 3.53
C GLU A 100 -1.68 -15.16 2.84
N ILE A 101 -0.37 -15.02 2.74
CA ILE A 101 0.32 -13.82 2.24
C ILE A 101 1.22 -14.21 1.09
N ILE A 102 1.15 -13.47 0.00
CA ILE A 102 1.97 -13.68 -1.21
C ILE A 102 2.68 -12.37 -1.54
N PRO A 103 4.03 -12.31 -1.42
CA PRO A 103 4.79 -11.18 -1.92
C PRO A 103 4.77 -11.16 -3.45
N ILE A 104 4.45 -10.01 -4.04
CA ILE A 104 4.35 -9.78 -5.49
C ILE A 104 5.41 -8.76 -5.89
N GLU A 105 6.12 -9.02 -6.96
CA GLU A 105 7.15 -8.12 -7.48
C GLU A 105 6.59 -6.75 -7.86
N THR A 106 7.34 -5.67 -7.57
CA THR A 106 7.07 -4.30 -8.01
C THR A 106 8.32 -3.70 -8.64
N SER A 107 8.15 -2.60 -9.38
CA SER A 107 9.26 -1.90 -10.03
C SER A 107 9.54 -0.60 -9.30
N HIS A 108 10.55 -0.61 -8.42
CA HIS A 108 10.96 0.56 -7.65
C HIS A 108 12.48 0.60 -7.44
N ASP A 109 13.04 1.78 -7.19
CA ASP A 109 14.48 1.97 -6.98
C ASP A 109 14.93 1.65 -5.53
N ALA A 110 14.54 0.49 -5.06
CA ALA A 110 14.81 -0.05 -3.74
C ALA A 110 15.39 -1.48 -3.81
N THR A 111 15.87 -1.99 -2.69
CA THR A 111 16.37 -3.37 -2.63
C THR A 111 15.19 -4.34 -2.57
N ASN A 112 15.03 -5.15 -3.64
CA ASN A 112 13.96 -6.17 -3.75
C ASN A 112 12.58 -5.67 -3.28
N PRO A 113 11.99 -4.64 -3.94
CA PRO A 113 10.68 -4.10 -3.55
C PRO A 113 9.57 -5.09 -3.86
N CYS A 114 8.52 -5.10 -3.03
CA CYS A 114 7.35 -5.94 -3.25
C CYS A 114 6.04 -5.30 -2.77
N ALA A 115 4.95 -5.70 -3.41
CA ALA A 115 3.59 -5.59 -2.95
C ALA A 115 3.18 -6.85 -2.17
N TYR A 116 2.03 -6.84 -1.51
CA TYR A 116 1.48 -7.99 -0.82
C TYR A 116 0.05 -8.28 -1.24
N LEU A 117 -0.21 -9.53 -1.65
CA LEU A 117 -1.55 -10.08 -1.72
C LEU A 117 -1.83 -10.84 -0.42
N ILE A 118 -2.81 -10.36 0.35
CA ILE A 118 -3.18 -10.88 1.67
C ILE A 118 -4.59 -11.45 1.58
N LYS A 119 -4.75 -12.72 1.94
CA LYS A 119 -6.04 -13.42 1.88
C LYS A 119 -6.40 -13.98 3.24
N ASP A 120 -7.64 -13.84 3.64
CA ASP A 120 -8.27 -14.66 4.67
C ASP A 120 -9.29 -15.61 4.05
N ASN A 121 -10.17 -16.23 4.85
CA ASN A 121 -11.14 -17.19 4.35
C ASN A 121 -12.20 -16.54 3.43
N ASP A 122 -12.53 -15.27 3.61
CA ASP A 122 -13.70 -14.63 3.02
C ASP A 122 -13.34 -13.47 2.08
N SER A 123 -12.13 -12.94 2.18
CA SER A 123 -11.74 -11.73 1.46
C SER A 123 -10.24 -11.70 1.13
N SER A 124 -9.88 -10.76 0.27
CA SER A 124 -8.49 -10.52 -0.11
C SER A 124 -8.20 -9.04 -0.23
N LEU A 125 -7.00 -8.64 0.15
CA LEU A 125 -6.45 -7.30 0.00
C LEU A 125 -5.20 -7.36 -0.88
N PHE A 126 -5.15 -6.59 -1.94
CA PHE A 126 -3.90 -6.31 -2.65
C PHE A 126 -3.40 -4.93 -2.26
N TYR A 127 -2.20 -4.89 -1.67
CA TYR A 127 -1.51 -3.68 -1.21
C TYR A 127 -0.28 -3.44 -2.07
N MET A 128 -0.28 -2.34 -2.83
CA MET A 128 0.82 -1.96 -3.74
C MET A 128 1.07 -0.46 -3.64
N THR A 129 2.18 -0.09 -3.05
CA THR A 129 2.75 1.26 -3.04
C THR A 129 4.15 1.22 -3.63
N ASP A 130 4.65 2.37 -4.03
CA ASP A 130 6.03 2.52 -4.51
C ASP A 130 6.36 1.60 -5.69
N THR A 131 5.77 1.94 -6.83
CA THR A 131 6.07 1.30 -8.11
C THR A 131 5.98 2.33 -9.24
N GLY A 132 6.98 2.36 -10.12
CA GLY A 132 6.98 3.27 -11.27
C GLY A 132 6.13 2.76 -12.43
N VAL A 133 5.93 1.44 -12.52
CA VAL A 133 5.11 0.80 -13.53
C VAL A 133 4.40 -0.42 -12.95
N PHE A 134 3.17 -0.67 -13.38
CA PHE A 134 2.44 -1.88 -13.04
C PHE A 134 2.95 -3.05 -13.89
N LEU A 135 3.37 -4.15 -13.26
CA LEU A 135 3.86 -5.34 -13.92
C LEU A 135 2.70 -6.26 -14.32
N GLU A 136 2.26 -6.19 -15.58
CA GLU A 136 1.10 -6.92 -16.09
C GLU A 136 1.21 -8.45 -15.94
N GLU A 137 2.40 -9.01 -15.94
CA GLU A 137 2.67 -10.43 -15.69
C GLU A 137 2.23 -10.91 -14.30
N THR A 138 2.06 -10.00 -13.35
CA THR A 138 1.56 -10.32 -12.00
C THR A 138 0.04 -10.44 -11.94
N LEU A 139 -0.67 -9.94 -12.94
CA LEU A 139 -2.14 -9.88 -12.98
C LEU A 139 -2.84 -11.21 -12.69
N PRO A 140 -2.39 -12.38 -13.22
CA PRO A 140 -3.05 -13.66 -12.93
C PRO A 140 -3.08 -14.04 -11.45
N LEU A 141 -2.15 -13.50 -10.63
CA LEU A 141 -2.07 -13.78 -9.20
C LEU A 141 -2.96 -12.86 -8.36
N ILE A 142 -3.15 -11.62 -8.81
CA ILE A 142 -3.73 -10.52 -8.00
C ILE A 142 -5.11 -10.05 -8.48
N LYS A 143 -5.65 -10.66 -9.54
CA LYS A 143 -6.91 -10.21 -10.17
C LYS A 143 -8.10 -10.36 -9.23
N ASP A 144 -8.96 -9.31 -9.22
CA ASP A 144 -10.24 -9.24 -8.52
C ASP A 144 -10.15 -9.41 -6.99
N PRO A 145 -9.24 -8.66 -6.30
CA PRO A 145 -9.20 -8.66 -4.84
C PRO A 145 -10.43 -7.96 -4.27
N THR A 146 -10.84 -8.32 -3.06
CA THR A 146 -11.95 -7.65 -2.36
C THR A 146 -11.64 -6.18 -2.07
N TYR A 147 -10.39 -5.91 -1.69
CA TYR A 147 -9.89 -4.58 -1.40
C TYR A 147 -8.59 -4.34 -2.18
N LEU A 148 -8.45 -3.14 -2.73
CA LEU A 148 -7.26 -2.69 -3.45
C LEU A 148 -6.73 -1.42 -2.80
N ILE A 149 -5.52 -1.47 -2.26
CA ILE A 149 -4.75 -0.28 -1.87
C ILE A 149 -3.64 -0.12 -2.89
N ILE A 150 -3.69 0.95 -3.67
CA ILE A 150 -2.80 1.15 -4.82
C ILE A 150 -2.19 2.54 -4.79
N GLU A 151 -0.92 2.66 -5.17
CA GLU A 151 -0.26 3.95 -5.32
C GLU A 151 -0.98 4.84 -6.35
N SER A 152 -1.14 6.13 -6.01
CA SER A 152 -1.53 7.20 -6.93
C SER A 152 -0.74 8.46 -6.55
N ASN A 153 0.55 8.46 -6.92
CA ASN A 153 1.51 9.37 -6.32
C ASN A 153 1.35 10.80 -6.81
N HIS A 154 1.28 11.04 -8.12
CA HIS A 154 1.33 12.39 -8.64
C HIS A 154 0.45 12.62 -9.86
N ASP A 155 0.02 13.87 -10.04
CA ASP A 155 -0.39 14.42 -11.32
C ASP A 155 0.85 14.91 -12.08
N ILE A 156 0.99 14.54 -13.35
CA ILE A 156 2.17 14.85 -14.16
C ILE A 156 2.37 16.38 -14.27
N LYS A 157 1.29 17.15 -14.47
CA LYS A 157 1.40 18.60 -14.63
C LYS A 157 1.77 19.26 -13.31
N MET A 158 1.18 18.84 -12.20
CA MET A 158 1.54 19.35 -10.88
C MET A 158 3.01 19.04 -10.56
N LEU A 159 3.50 17.82 -10.82
CA LEU A 159 4.88 17.44 -10.61
C LEU A 159 5.84 18.33 -11.41
N LEU A 160 5.56 18.57 -12.70
CA LEU A 160 6.38 19.42 -13.56
C LEU A 160 6.44 20.88 -13.06
N HIS A 161 5.41 21.38 -12.40
CA HIS A 161 5.33 22.73 -11.83
C HIS A 161 5.93 22.87 -10.42
N THR A 162 6.31 21.77 -9.75
CA THR A 162 7.01 21.85 -8.45
C THR A 162 8.40 22.51 -8.59
N ASN A 163 8.97 22.96 -7.47
CA ASN A 163 10.34 23.46 -7.43
C ASN A 163 11.41 22.35 -7.32
N ARG A 164 11.02 21.07 -7.47
CA ARG A 164 11.96 19.95 -7.42
C ARG A 164 12.96 19.99 -8.57
N PRO A 165 14.24 19.58 -8.33
CA PRO A 165 15.24 19.45 -9.40
C PRO A 165 14.74 18.55 -10.54
N PHE A 166 15.20 18.83 -11.75
CA PHE A 166 14.80 18.08 -12.95
C PHE A 166 15.09 16.57 -12.83
N ASP A 167 16.27 16.20 -12.31
CA ASP A 167 16.66 14.81 -12.14
C ASP A 167 15.72 14.07 -11.16
N LEU A 168 15.26 14.75 -10.09
CA LEU A 168 14.29 14.17 -9.16
C LEU A 168 12.92 13.97 -9.83
N LYS A 169 12.47 14.91 -10.65
CA LYS A 169 11.22 14.75 -11.43
C LYS A 169 11.30 13.57 -12.39
N ASN A 170 12.43 13.44 -13.11
CA ASN A 170 12.66 12.30 -14.01
C ASN A 170 12.69 10.96 -13.26
N ARG A 171 13.35 10.92 -12.10
CA ARG A 171 13.34 9.73 -11.23
C ARG A 171 11.91 9.36 -10.83
N ILE A 172 11.10 10.32 -10.38
CA ILE A 172 9.70 10.09 -9.96
C ILE A 172 8.86 9.54 -11.12
N MET A 173 9.05 10.04 -12.35
CA MET A 173 8.31 9.62 -13.54
C MET A 173 8.90 8.39 -14.25
N SER A 174 9.98 7.80 -13.75
CA SER A 174 10.60 6.62 -14.37
C SER A 174 9.85 5.33 -14.01
N ASP A 175 10.12 4.26 -14.78
CA ASP A 175 9.59 2.92 -14.51
C ASP A 175 9.98 2.36 -13.13
N HIS A 176 10.98 2.95 -12.48
CA HIS A 176 11.41 2.63 -11.11
C HIS A 176 11.06 3.74 -10.10
N GLY A 177 10.25 4.71 -10.50
CA GLY A 177 9.80 5.81 -9.66
C GLY A 177 8.46 5.51 -9.00
N HIS A 178 7.43 6.29 -9.38
CA HIS A 178 6.09 6.21 -8.79
C HIS A 178 5.01 6.33 -9.87
N LEU A 179 3.89 5.64 -9.70
CA LEU A 179 2.73 5.75 -10.59
C LEU A 179 2.13 7.15 -10.58
N CYS A 180 1.91 7.73 -11.77
CA CYS A 180 1.03 8.87 -11.90
C CYS A 180 -0.44 8.45 -11.71
N ASN A 181 -1.34 9.42 -11.53
CA ASN A 181 -2.76 9.14 -11.28
C ASN A 181 -3.41 8.37 -12.42
N GLU A 182 -3.07 8.67 -13.67
CA GLU A 182 -3.63 8.01 -14.84
C GLU A 182 -3.16 6.55 -14.96
N ASP A 183 -1.88 6.27 -14.80
CA ASP A 183 -1.33 4.90 -14.86
C ASP A 183 -1.84 4.06 -13.70
N SER A 184 -1.96 4.65 -12.52
CA SER A 184 -2.60 4.05 -11.35
C SER A 184 -4.04 3.64 -11.64
N ALA A 185 -4.84 4.53 -12.27
CA ALA A 185 -6.22 4.23 -12.62
C ALA A 185 -6.33 3.10 -13.67
N ILE A 186 -5.41 3.05 -14.64
CA ILE A 186 -5.36 1.97 -15.64
C ILE A 186 -5.01 0.63 -14.97
N ALA A 187 -4.02 0.62 -14.07
CA ALA A 187 -3.68 -0.56 -13.29
C ALA A 187 -4.87 -1.02 -12.43
N ALA A 188 -5.53 -0.09 -11.73
CA ALA A 188 -6.70 -0.40 -10.91
C ALA A 188 -7.83 -1.05 -11.72
N ILE A 189 -8.12 -0.55 -12.94
CA ILE A 189 -9.12 -1.15 -13.85
C ILE A 189 -8.73 -2.58 -14.24
N SER A 190 -7.44 -2.84 -14.48
CA SER A 190 -6.95 -4.16 -14.88
C SER A 190 -7.04 -5.17 -13.72
N ILE A 191 -6.82 -4.70 -12.49
CA ILE A 191 -6.81 -5.51 -11.26
C ILE A 191 -8.22 -5.74 -10.72
N ALA A 192 -9.03 -4.69 -10.62
CA ALA A 192 -10.36 -4.74 -10.01
C ALA A 192 -11.36 -5.54 -10.85
N GLY A 193 -12.28 -6.22 -10.17
CA GLY A 193 -13.29 -7.07 -10.82
C GLY A 193 -14.66 -6.99 -10.15
N GLU A 194 -15.40 -8.11 -10.21
CA GLU A 194 -16.76 -8.19 -9.67
C GLU A 194 -16.78 -8.29 -8.13
N HIS A 195 -15.72 -8.86 -7.52
CA HIS A 195 -15.61 -9.01 -6.06
C HIS A 195 -14.99 -7.79 -5.38
N THR A 196 -14.38 -6.88 -6.16
CA THR A 196 -13.75 -5.68 -5.63
C THR A 196 -14.81 -4.73 -5.09
N LYS A 197 -14.72 -4.42 -3.80
CA LYS A 197 -15.63 -3.52 -3.07
C LYS A 197 -15.07 -2.11 -2.94
N GLU A 198 -13.77 -2.02 -2.65
CA GLU A 198 -13.12 -0.77 -2.26
C GLU A 198 -11.75 -0.63 -2.91
N ILE A 199 -11.45 0.58 -3.41
CA ILE A 199 -10.15 0.99 -3.95
C ILE A 199 -9.67 2.20 -3.16
N VAL A 200 -8.50 2.09 -2.53
CA VAL A 200 -7.88 3.20 -1.80
C VAL A 200 -6.64 3.66 -2.55
N LEU A 201 -6.66 4.92 -2.96
CA LEU A 201 -5.52 5.60 -3.56
C LEU A 201 -4.55 5.98 -2.45
N ALA A 202 -3.34 5.43 -2.49
CA ALA A 202 -2.35 5.57 -1.45
C ALA A 202 -1.11 6.31 -1.96
N HIS A 203 -0.21 6.68 -1.04
CA HIS A 203 1.09 7.29 -1.32
C HIS A 203 1.01 8.58 -2.16
N LEU A 204 -0.03 9.41 -1.95
CA LEU A 204 -0.19 10.69 -2.65
C LEU A 204 0.91 11.68 -2.25
N SER A 205 1.53 12.31 -3.25
CA SER A 205 2.52 13.36 -3.03
C SER A 205 1.86 14.63 -2.48
N GLU A 206 2.33 15.15 -1.34
CA GLU A 206 1.82 16.42 -0.77
C GLU A 206 2.09 17.64 -1.67
N GLU A 207 3.07 17.58 -2.59
CA GLU A 207 3.45 18.71 -3.47
C GLU A 207 2.92 18.59 -4.89
N ALA A 208 2.75 17.35 -5.37
CA ALA A 208 2.43 17.06 -6.77
C ALA A 208 1.10 16.33 -6.95
N ASN A 209 0.23 16.33 -5.92
CA ASN A 209 -1.09 15.72 -5.98
C ASN A 209 -2.03 16.35 -4.96
N THR A 210 -3.33 16.10 -5.16
CA THR A 210 -4.38 16.26 -4.15
C THR A 210 -5.38 15.12 -4.28
N PRO A 211 -6.16 14.80 -3.23
CA PRO A 211 -7.23 13.80 -3.33
C PRO A 211 -8.21 14.09 -4.48
N GLU A 212 -8.57 15.35 -4.68
CA GLU A 212 -9.52 15.77 -5.72
C GLU A 212 -8.94 15.47 -7.11
N VAL A 213 -7.69 15.84 -7.37
CA VAL A 213 -7.00 15.62 -8.66
C VAL A 213 -6.85 14.12 -8.95
N ALA A 214 -6.48 13.33 -7.94
CA ALA A 214 -6.38 11.88 -8.08
C ALA A 214 -7.74 11.24 -8.42
N LEU A 215 -8.81 11.62 -7.70
CA LEU A 215 -10.16 11.11 -7.97
C LEU A 215 -10.69 11.54 -9.35
N GLU A 216 -10.44 12.78 -9.78
CA GLU A 216 -10.80 13.25 -11.13
C GLU A 216 -10.09 12.44 -12.24
N ALA A 217 -8.80 12.14 -12.07
CA ALA A 217 -8.06 11.29 -13.00
C ALA A 217 -8.68 9.90 -13.08
N TYR A 218 -9.00 9.28 -11.94
CA TYR A 218 -9.67 7.98 -11.89
C TYR A 218 -11.04 8.01 -12.58
N GLN A 219 -11.89 8.98 -12.28
CA GLN A 219 -13.21 9.13 -12.93
C GLN A 219 -13.10 9.27 -14.44
N LYS A 220 -12.11 10.04 -14.93
CA LYS A 220 -11.85 10.25 -16.35
C LYS A 220 -11.42 8.94 -17.05
N ILE A 221 -10.49 8.20 -16.45
CA ILE A 221 -9.98 6.94 -16.99
C ILE A 221 -11.08 5.86 -16.97
N PHE A 222 -11.79 5.70 -15.86
CA PHE A 222 -12.91 4.75 -15.75
C PHE A 222 -13.99 5.02 -16.81
N ARG A 223 -14.34 6.28 -17.03
CA ARG A 223 -15.27 6.70 -18.08
C ARG A 223 -14.74 6.35 -19.49
N HIS A 224 -13.45 6.56 -19.73
CA HIS A 224 -12.82 6.24 -21.02
C HIS A 224 -12.93 4.74 -21.35
N PHE A 225 -12.81 3.88 -20.35
CA PHE A 225 -12.94 2.43 -20.48
C PHE A 225 -14.39 1.92 -20.34
N ASN A 226 -15.39 2.82 -20.23
CA ASN A 226 -16.81 2.48 -20.03
C ASN A 226 -17.06 1.66 -18.74
N ILE A 227 -16.30 1.90 -17.69
CA ILE A 227 -16.48 1.29 -16.37
C ILE A 227 -17.13 2.31 -15.45
N SER A 228 -18.20 1.91 -14.74
CA SER A 228 -18.83 2.78 -13.75
C SER A 228 -17.89 2.98 -12.56
N PHE A 229 -17.56 4.23 -12.29
CA PHE A 229 -16.76 4.61 -11.12
C PHE A 229 -17.46 4.27 -9.79
N ASP A 230 -18.79 4.44 -9.78
CA ASP A 230 -19.64 4.17 -8.60
C ASP A 230 -19.80 2.67 -8.29
N LYS A 231 -19.23 1.78 -9.13
CA LYS A 231 -19.18 0.35 -8.85
C LYS A 231 -18.33 0.04 -7.61
N TYR A 232 -17.36 0.90 -7.30
CA TYR A 232 -16.40 0.73 -6.23
C TYR A 232 -16.48 1.90 -5.25
N LEU A 233 -16.23 1.65 -3.97
CA LEU A 233 -15.94 2.71 -3.02
C LEU A 233 -14.51 3.18 -3.24
N VAL A 234 -14.31 4.33 -3.91
CA VAL A 234 -12.97 4.88 -4.17
C VAL A 234 -12.67 6.00 -3.19
N ARG A 235 -11.57 5.88 -2.44
CA ARG A 235 -11.13 6.87 -1.45
C ARG A 235 -9.62 7.12 -1.54
N CYS A 236 -9.16 8.24 -0.96
CA CYS A 236 -7.75 8.57 -0.88
C CYS A 236 -7.25 8.42 0.56
N ALA A 237 -6.13 7.71 0.74
CA ALA A 237 -5.37 7.73 1.98
C ALA A 237 -4.66 9.09 2.16
N ASN A 238 -4.28 9.39 3.39
CA ASN A 238 -3.66 10.67 3.73
C ASN A 238 -2.38 10.46 4.53
N GLN A 239 -1.43 11.39 4.40
CA GLN A 239 -0.17 11.34 5.14
C GLN A 239 -0.35 11.49 6.66
N ARG A 240 -1.38 12.20 7.09
CA ARG A 240 -1.54 12.63 8.50
C ARG A 240 -2.85 12.17 9.16
N LYS A 241 -3.83 11.80 8.37
CA LYS A 241 -5.13 11.33 8.86
C LYS A 241 -5.28 9.87 8.52
N SER A 242 -5.64 9.08 9.50
CA SER A 242 -5.92 7.66 9.31
C SER A 242 -7.20 7.44 8.50
N LEU A 243 -7.27 6.28 7.86
CA LEU A 243 -8.41 5.83 7.09
C LEU A 243 -8.68 4.35 7.41
N THR A 244 -9.88 4.04 7.89
CA THR A 244 -10.33 2.68 8.09
C THR A 244 -11.21 2.23 6.94
N GLY A 245 -11.01 1.00 6.44
CA GLY A 245 -11.78 0.41 5.35
C GLY A 245 -11.95 -1.09 5.51
N GLY A 246 -12.62 -1.70 4.53
CA GLY A 246 -13.01 -3.09 4.62
C GLY A 246 -14.22 -3.32 5.55
N ASP A 247 -14.36 -4.54 6.06
CA ASP A 247 -15.49 -4.93 6.93
C ASP A 247 -15.20 -4.54 8.40
N TYR A 248 -14.96 -3.25 8.64
CA TYR A 248 -14.78 -2.70 9.99
C TYR A 248 -16.14 -2.39 10.63
N HIS A 249 -16.36 -2.92 11.83
CA HIS A 249 -17.52 -2.63 12.67
C HIS A 249 -17.04 -1.99 13.97
N GLU A 250 -17.43 -0.74 14.22
CA GLU A 250 -17.23 -0.10 15.53
C GLU A 250 -18.05 -0.91 16.58
N ASN A 251 -17.35 -1.49 17.56
CA ASN A 251 -17.98 -2.14 18.72
C ASN A 251 -18.25 -1.14 19.82
#